data_cd7310f44f83e16380fbfe0bf242d96d
#
_entry.id   cd7310f44f83e16380fbfe0bf242d96d
#
_cell.length_a   1.000
_cell.length_b   1.000
_cell.length_c   1.000
_cell.angle_alpha   90.00
_cell.angle_beta   90.00
_cell.angle_gamma   90.00
#
_symmetry.space_group_name_H-M   'P 1'
#
loop_
_entity.id
_entity.type
_entity.pdbx_description
1 polymer ?
#
loop_
_entity_poly.entity_id
_entity_poly.type
_entity_poly.pdbx_seq_one_letter_code
_entity_poly.pdbx_strand_id
1 'polypeptide(L)'
;VSAQNIKQDIILTMQKVTKTVGAGTVSRKILEDIYLSFFYGAKIGVVGINGSGKSTLLKIMAGIDPNFNGEVVYKKELKIGYLSQEPVLNPDKDVRGNIEEAVWETKQLLERFNEISNKFAEELSPEEMDRLLIEQGELQNKIDVANGWDLNRHLEIAAEALRLPAWDAKVLELSGGEKRRVALCKLLLSVNDVILLDEPTNHLDAESVAWLQRYLQEFPGTVIMVTHDRYFLDGVVSWILEIDRGRTIPFEGNYSAWLAERDKRLSQEKSQEVARQKNIQSELEWVRSGAKGRHAKSKARLERFEELTSKEYQTRAETKELYIPPGPRLGDLVLEMSDISKSFGELVLIENLTLKVPKGAIVGIIGPNGAGKSTFFKIIIKQEHPDSGNIKFGDTVNISYVDQSRDQLKDNKTVWQEISDGLDVITVGQYQTPSRAYVGKFNFRGADQQKLVKDLSGGERNRVHLAKLLKSGGNVLLLDEPTNDLDVETLRALEEALLDWAGVVMVISHDRWFLDRIATHILAFEGDSKVTWFEGNYADYEQDRLK
;
A
#
# COMPACT_ATOMS: atom_id res chain seq x y z
N VAL A 1 34.61 12.83 15.80
CA VAL A 1 34.48 11.91 14.66
C VAL A 1 33.96 12.72 13.50
N SER A 2 34.81 12.94 12.50
CA SER A 2 34.62 13.82 11.37
C SER A 2 33.40 13.43 10.55
N ALA A 3 32.49 14.37 10.32
CA ALA A 3 31.47 14.28 9.28
C ALA A 3 32.17 14.11 7.93
N GLN A 4 32.13 12.91 7.38
CA GLN A 4 32.50 12.67 6.00
C GLN A 4 31.48 13.42 5.13
N ASN A 5 31.95 14.47 4.44
CA ASN A 5 31.27 15.07 3.30
C ASN A 5 31.14 14.01 2.20
N ILE A 6 30.13 13.18 2.26
CA ILE A 6 29.68 12.40 1.13
C ILE A 6 29.11 13.46 0.17
N LYS A 7 29.83 13.78 -0.92
CA LYS A 7 29.25 14.47 -2.07
C LYS A 7 28.04 13.64 -2.51
N GLN A 8 26.85 14.05 -2.12
CA GLN A 8 25.60 13.41 -2.51
C GLN A 8 25.47 13.61 -4.02
N ASP A 9 25.69 12.53 -4.77
CA ASP A 9 25.65 12.55 -6.23
C ASP A 9 24.17 12.61 -6.66
N ILE A 10 23.76 13.74 -7.25
CA ILE A 10 22.38 13.92 -7.74
C ILE A 10 22.19 13.06 -8.98
N ILE A 11 21.21 12.18 -8.96
CA ILE A 11 20.91 11.24 -10.04
C ILE A 11 19.70 11.65 -10.88
N LEU A 12 18.74 12.35 -10.27
CA LEU A 12 17.52 12.81 -10.92
C LEU A 12 17.09 14.14 -10.32
N THR A 13 16.69 15.09 -11.18
CA THR A 13 16.17 16.39 -10.77
C THR A 13 14.89 16.70 -11.52
N MET A 14 13.84 17.07 -10.80
CA MET A 14 12.57 17.55 -11.34
C MET A 14 12.50 19.06 -11.16
N GLN A 15 12.18 19.80 -12.24
CA GLN A 15 12.10 21.26 -12.25
C GLN A 15 10.72 21.69 -12.73
N LYS A 16 9.96 22.34 -11.85
CA LYS A 16 8.63 22.89 -12.12
C LYS A 16 7.66 21.89 -12.74
N VAL A 17 7.72 20.63 -12.29
CA VAL A 17 6.87 19.57 -12.85
C VAL A 17 5.44 19.75 -12.38
N THR A 18 4.53 19.92 -13.35
CA THR A 18 3.10 20.08 -13.13
C THR A 18 2.34 19.09 -14.00
N LYS A 19 1.45 18.31 -13.37
CA LYS A 19 0.61 17.32 -14.05
C LYS A 19 -0.86 17.63 -13.82
N THR A 20 -1.61 17.69 -14.93
CA THR A 20 -3.06 17.90 -14.94
C THR A 20 -3.72 16.64 -15.53
N VAL A 21 -4.80 16.18 -14.90
CA VAL A 21 -5.61 15.04 -15.35
C VAL A 21 -7.04 15.49 -15.59
N GLY A 22 -7.68 14.93 -16.61
CA GLY A 22 -9.02 15.28 -17.06
C GLY A 22 -9.01 16.06 -18.37
N ALA A 23 -10.17 16.14 -19.03
CA ALA A 23 -10.35 16.86 -20.30
C ALA A 23 -11.41 17.97 -20.15
N GLY A 24 -11.18 19.13 -20.78
CA GLY A 24 -12.12 20.23 -20.82
C GLY A 24 -12.29 20.98 -19.48
N THR A 25 -13.51 21.26 -19.11
CA THR A 25 -13.86 22.07 -17.90
C THR A 25 -13.64 21.36 -16.57
N VAL A 26 -13.29 20.07 -16.57
CA VAL A 26 -13.06 19.24 -15.37
C VAL A 26 -11.59 18.82 -15.27
N SER A 27 -10.66 19.69 -15.64
CA SER A 27 -9.23 19.41 -15.47
C SER A 27 -8.80 19.68 -14.02
N ARG A 28 -8.10 18.72 -13.38
CA ARG A 28 -7.56 18.86 -12.02
C ARG A 28 -6.03 18.72 -12.06
N LYS A 29 -5.34 19.67 -11.44
CA LYS A 29 -3.90 19.53 -11.19
C LYS A 29 -3.70 18.53 -10.05
N ILE A 30 -2.95 17.48 -10.31
CA ILE A 30 -2.59 16.45 -9.32
C ILE A 30 -1.18 16.67 -8.77
N LEU A 31 -0.27 17.25 -9.58
CA LEU A 31 1.05 17.72 -9.16
C LEU A 31 1.19 19.17 -9.61
N GLU A 32 1.69 20.04 -8.75
CA GLU A 32 1.78 21.47 -9.01
C GLU A 32 3.17 22.00 -8.62
N ASP A 33 3.91 22.48 -9.62
CA ASP A 33 5.22 23.12 -9.47
C ASP A 33 6.20 22.32 -8.59
N ILE A 34 6.41 21.05 -8.91
CA ILE A 34 7.28 20.15 -8.16
C ILE A 34 8.75 20.47 -8.47
N TYR A 35 9.55 20.70 -7.41
CA TYR A 35 10.99 20.87 -7.45
C TYR A 35 11.62 19.86 -6.50
N LEU A 36 12.30 18.85 -7.02
CA LEU A 36 12.92 17.77 -6.25
C LEU A 36 14.26 17.38 -6.86
N SER A 37 15.21 17.03 -6.01
CA SER A 37 16.47 16.40 -6.41
C SER A 37 16.68 15.13 -5.60
N PHE A 38 17.07 14.07 -6.26
CA PHE A 38 17.25 12.74 -5.67
C PHE A 38 18.73 12.36 -5.71
N PHE A 39 19.20 11.80 -4.61
CA PHE A 39 20.60 11.41 -4.42
C PHE A 39 20.77 9.91 -4.58
N TYR A 40 21.95 9.49 -5.04
CA TYR A 40 22.31 8.10 -5.14
C TYR A 40 22.31 7.42 -3.75
N GLY A 41 21.76 6.22 -3.67
CA GLY A 41 21.67 5.43 -2.43
C GLY A 41 20.54 5.84 -1.47
N ALA A 42 19.75 6.88 -1.79
CA ALA A 42 18.62 7.27 -0.95
C ALA A 42 17.49 6.24 -0.95
N LYS A 43 16.88 6.00 0.22
CA LYS A 43 15.71 5.14 0.40
C LYS A 43 14.51 6.03 0.73
N ILE A 44 13.58 6.18 -0.20
CA ILE A 44 12.52 7.19 -0.13
C ILE A 44 11.15 6.53 -0.20
N GLY A 45 10.32 6.78 0.80
CA GLY A 45 8.91 6.41 0.81
C GLY A 45 8.02 7.57 0.35
N VAL A 46 7.20 7.35 -0.67
CA VAL A 46 6.23 8.35 -1.16
C VAL A 46 4.89 8.09 -0.50
N VAL A 47 4.40 9.05 0.26
CA VAL A 47 3.14 8.95 1.01
C VAL A 47 2.15 10.04 0.59
N GLY A 48 0.87 9.80 0.79
CA GLY A 48 -0.20 10.74 0.48
C GLY A 48 -1.54 10.03 0.28
N ILE A 49 -2.63 10.79 0.25
CA ILE A 49 -3.98 10.24 0.03
C ILE A 49 -4.10 9.57 -1.33
N ASN A 50 -5.07 8.67 -1.48
CA ASN A 50 -5.35 8.05 -2.77
C ASN A 50 -5.79 9.11 -3.79
N GLY A 51 -5.23 9.01 -5.01
CA GLY A 51 -5.44 10.02 -6.06
C GLY A 51 -4.61 11.31 -5.89
N SER A 52 -3.65 11.37 -4.96
CA SER A 52 -2.73 12.51 -4.81
C SER A 52 -1.64 12.59 -5.87
N GLY A 53 -1.50 11.56 -6.71
CA GLY A 53 -0.50 11.54 -7.78
C GLY A 53 0.76 10.73 -7.49
N LYS A 54 0.78 9.87 -6.45
CA LYS A 54 1.95 9.02 -6.09
C LYS A 54 2.46 8.18 -7.27
N SER A 55 1.60 7.33 -7.83
CA SER A 55 1.95 6.49 -8.99
C SER A 55 2.27 7.31 -10.25
N THR A 56 1.62 8.47 -10.41
CA THR A 56 1.92 9.39 -11.51
C THR A 56 3.32 9.99 -11.37
N LEU A 57 3.71 10.37 -10.15
CA LEU A 57 5.07 10.86 -9.88
C LEU A 57 6.10 9.78 -10.24
N LEU A 58 5.89 8.52 -9.82
CA LEU A 58 6.78 7.41 -10.18
C LEU A 58 6.84 7.18 -11.70
N LYS A 59 5.71 7.24 -12.41
CA LYS A 59 5.67 7.09 -13.88
C LYS A 59 6.42 8.21 -14.61
N ILE A 60 6.33 9.45 -14.11
CA ILE A 60 7.12 10.58 -14.65
C ILE A 60 8.60 10.34 -14.40
N MET A 61 9.00 9.91 -13.20
CA MET A 61 10.40 9.60 -12.87
C MET A 61 10.95 8.42 -13.66
N ALA A 62 10.10 7.46 -14.00
CA ALA A 62 10.46 6.33 -14.86
C ALA A 62 10.55 6.69 -16.36
N GLY A 63 10.18 7.91 -16.74
CA GLY A 63 10.09 8.33 -18.14
C GLY A 63 8.94 7.71 -18.95
N ILE A 64 7.98 7.05 -18.26
CA ILE A 64 6.83 6.37 -18.88
C ILE A 64 5.71 7.35 -19.22
N ASP A 65 5.50 8.37 -18.38
CA ASP A 65 4.50 9.41 -18.63
C ASP A 65 5.18 10.71 -19.05
N PRO A 66 5.22 11.02 -20.36
CA PRO A 66 5.83 12.24 -20.88
C PRO A 66 4.90 13.45 -20.85
N ASN A 67 3.61 13.28 -20.51
CA ASN A 67 2.59 14.31 -20.59
C ASN A 67 2.53 15.16 -19.31
N PHE A 68 3.53 16.01 -19.09
CA PHE A 68 3.58 16.97 -17.97
C PHE A 68 4.23 18.28 -18.43
N ASN A 69 4.04 19.34 -17.65
CA ASN A 69 4.75 20.61 -17.84
C ASN A 69 5.96 20.63 -16.89
N GLY A 70 7.06 21.21 -17.33
CA GLY A 70 8.32 21.26 -16.60
C GLY A 70 9.37 20.33 -17.19
N GLU A 71 10.42 20.02 -16.45
CA GLU A 71 11.55 19.25 -16.91
C GLU A 71 11.99 18.21 -15.90
N VAL A 72 12.43 17.05 -16.39
CA VAL A 72 13.08 16.00 -15.58
C VAL A 72 14.45 15.71 -16.17
N VAL A 73 15.50 15.97 -15.39
CA VAL A 73 16.89 15.79 -15.80
C VAL A 73 17.45 14.55 -15.12
N TYR A 74 17.98 13.64 -15.91
CA TYR A 74 18.59 12.39 -15.43
C TYR A 74 20.12 12.46 -15.54
N LYS A 75 20.82 11.83 -14.61
CA LYS A 75 22.24 11.57 -14.75
C LYS A 75 22.47 10.71 -16.01
N LYS A 76 23.56 10.96 -16.70
CA LYS A 76 23.92 10.22 -17.92
C LYS A 76 24.05 8.71 -17.61
N GLU A 77 23.48 7.88 -18.49
CA GLU A 77 23.53 6.41 -18.41
C GLU A 77 22.82 5.81 -17.18
N LEU A 78 21.91 6.57 -16.52
CA LEU A 78 21.17 6.09 -15.37
C LEU A 78 20.20 4.96 -15.74
N LYS A 79 20.34 3.79 -15.10
CA LYS A 79 19.42 2.64 -15.28
C LYS A 79 18.31 2.71 -14.24
N ILE A 80 17.06 2.89 -14.71
CA ILE A 80 15.87 2.98 -13.84
C ILE A 80 15.00 1.77 -14.07
N GLY A 81 14.75 1.00 -13.02
CA GLY A 81 13.76 -0.07 -12.99
C GLY A 81 12.45 0.41 -12.38
N TYR A 82 11.31 0.00 -12.94
CA TYR A 82 9.99 0.39 -12.45
C TYR A 82 9.06 -0.82 -12.34
N LEU A 83 8.49 -1.01 -11.16
CA LEU A 83 7.40 -1.95 -10.90
C LEU A 83 6.08 -1.20 -10.89
N SER A 84 5.22 -1.45 -11.87
CA SER A 84 3.86 -0.91 -11.92
C SER A 84 2.88 -1.75 -11.08
N GLN A 85 1.72 -1.17 -10.77
CA GLN A 85 0.62 -1.91 -10.11
C GLN A 85 0.15 -3.11 -10.95
N GLU A 86 0.12 -2.96 -12.28
CA GLU A 86 -0.20 -4.01 -13.24
C GLU A 86 1.01 -4.21 -14.16
N PRO A 87 1.94 -5.10 -13.79
CA PRO A 87 3.15 -5.31 -14.58
C PRO A 87 2.84 -6.10 -15.85
N VAL A 88 3.52 -5.71 -16.93
CA VAL A 88 3.45 -6.40 -18.22
C VAL A 88 4.63 -7.37 -18.30
N LEU A 89 4.33 -8.66 -18.40
CA LEU A 89 5.27 -9.73 -18.69
C LEU A 89 5.13 -10.14 -20.16
N ASN A 90 6.20 -10.72 -20.72
CA ASN A 90 6.16 -11.26 -22.08
C ASN A 90 5.25 -12.50 -22.12
N PRO A 91 4.11 -12.46 -22.83
CA PRO A 91 3.14 -13.55 -22.85
C PRO A 91 3.63 -14.78 -23.60
N ASP A 92 4.63 -14.63 -24.49
CA ASP A 92 5.19 -15.71 -25.31
C ASP A 92 6.23 -16.56 -24.54
N LYS A 93 6.60 -16.14 -23.34
CA LYS A 93 7.58 -16.82 -22.48
C LYS A 93 6.91 -17.37 -21.21
N ASP A 94 7.51 -18.41 -20.68
CA ASP A 94 7.21 -18.93 -19.34
C ASP A 94 7.80 -18.01 -18.24
N VAL A 95 7.65 -18.41 -16.98
CA VAL A 95 8.18 -17.68 -15.83
C VAL A 95 9.70 -17.55 -15.94
N ARG A 96 10.39 -18.67 -16.27
CA ARG A 96 11.84 -18.69 -16.40
C ARG A 96 12.34 -17.75 -17.48
N GLY A 97 11.76 -17.81 -18.68
CA GLY A 97 12.15 -16.96 -19.80
C GLY A 97 11.96 -15.48 -19.53
N ASN A 98 10.93 -15.11 -18.77
CA ASN A 98 10.73 -13.71 -18.36
C ASN A 98 11.79 -13.22 -17.38
N ILE A 99 12.24 -14.07 -16.45
CA ILE A 99 13.27 -13.71 -15.48
C ILE A 99 14.65 -13.70 -16.13
N GLU A 100 14.94 -14.67 -16.99
CA GLU A 100 16.22 -14.72 -17.72
C GLU A 100 16.45 -13.50 -18.63
N GLU A 101 15.37 -12.85 -19.12
CA GLU A 101 15.51 -11.57 -19.83
C GLU A 101 16.18 -10.48 -18.99
N ALA A 102 15.89 -10.43 -17.69
CA ALA A 102 16.44 -9.42 -16.79
C ALA A 102 17.96 -9.58 -16.56
N VAL A 103 18.42 -10.80 -16.63
CA VAL A 103 19.82 -11.16 -16.36
C VAL A 103 20.59 -11.52 -17.63
N TRP A 104 19.98 -11.29 -18.79
CA TRP A 104 20.55 -11.67 -20.08
C TRP A 104 21.95 -11.08 -20.31
N GLU A 105 22.14 -9.77 -20.02
CA GLU A 105 23.43 -9.12 -20.16
C GLU A 105 24.51 -9.81 -19.29
N THR A 106 24.18 -10.09 -18.03
CA THR A 106 25.08 -10.76 -17.08
C THR A 106 25.38 -12.20 -17.51
N LYS A 107 24.37 -12.91 -18.02
CA LYS A 107 24.52 -14.27 -18.55
C LYS A 107 25.47 -14.30 -19.76
N GLN A 108 25.33 -13.35 -20.68
CA GLN A 108 26.24 -13.22 -21.81
C GLN A 108 27.70 -12.92 -21.38
N LEU A 109 27.87 -12.05 -20.37
CA LEU A 109 29.22 -11.79 -19.83
C LEU A 109 29.85 -13.05 -19.26
N LEU A 110 29.09 -13.86 -18.52
CA LEU A 110 29.53 -15.13 -17.96
C LEU A 110 29.86 -16.15 -19.06
N GLU A 111 28.98 -16.30 -20.05
CA GLU A 111 29.19 -17.19 -21.19
C GLU A 111 30.48 -16.82 -21.93
N ARG A 112 30.65 -15.51 -22.22
CA ARG A 112 31.85 -15.01 -22.90
C ARG A 112 33.11 -15.20 -22.06
N PHE A 113 33.06 -14.97 -20.76
CA PHE A 113 34.15 -15.22 -19.84
C PHE A 113 34.58 -16.71 -19.84
N ASN A 114 33.59 -17.61 -19.81
CA ASN A 114 33.83 -19.05 -19.86
C ASN A 114 34.40 -19.50 -21.22
N GLU A 115 33.91 -18.94 -22.33
CA GLU A 115 34.48 -19.20 -23.66
C GLU A 115 35.95 -18.82 -23.73
N ILE A 116 36.32 -17.63 -23.21
CA ILE A 116 37.71 -17.19 -23.17
C ILE A 116 38.55 -18.12 -22.27
N SER A 117 38.02 -18.47 -21.11
CA SER A 117 38.69 -19.39 -20.17
C SER A 117 38.95 -20.76 -20.81
N ASN A 118 38.04 -21.29 -21.60
CA ASN A 118 38.20 -22.55 -22.33
C ASN A 118 39.22 -22.41 -23.47
N LYS A 119 39.29 -21.25 -24.16
CA LYS A 119 40.27 -21.01 -25.22
C LYS A 119 41.72 -21.02 -24.73
N PHE A 120 41.98 -20.67 -23.47
CA PHE A 120 43.33 -20.76 -22.89
C PHE A 120 43.85 -22.20 -22.77
N ALA A 121 42.98 -23.21 -22.92
CA ALA A 121 43.42 -24.62 -23.00
C ALA A 121 43.88 -25.03 -24.41
N GLU A 122 43.73 -24.16 -25.42
CA GLU A 122 44.15 -24.39 -26.80
C GLU A 122 45.51 -23.72 -27.06
N GLU A 123 46.21 -24.16 -28.12
CA GLU A 123 47.45 -23.51 -28.56
C GLU A 123 47.13 -22.14 -29.19
N LEU A 124 47.47 -21.06 -28.48
CA LEU A 124 47.24 -19.67 -28.89
C LEU A 124 48.56 -18.98 -29.28
N SER A 125 48.47 -18.05 -30.22
CA SER A 125 49.58 -17.14 -30.50
C SER A 125 49.79 -16.15 -29.34
N PRO A 126 51.02 -15.63 -29.11
CA PRO A 126 51.26 -14.65 -28.05
C PRO A 126 50.36 -13.40 -28.15
N GLU A 127 50.08 -12.94 -29.35
CA GLU A 127 49.22 -11.76 -29.60
C GLU A 127 47.74 -12.04 -29.27
N GLU A 128 47.26 -13.26 -29.54
CA GLU A 128 45.91 -13.69 -29.17
C GLU A 128 45.78 -13.88 -27.67
N MET A 129 46.77 -14.44 -27.03
CA MET A 129 46.85 -14.62 -25.58
C MET A 129 46.70 -13.24 -24.87
N ASP A 130 47.50 -12.23 -25.29
CA ASP A 130 47.43 -10.89 -24.68
C ASP A 130 46.07 -10.22 -24.87
N ARG A 131 45.47 -10.37 -26.05
CA ARG A 131 44.09 -9.83 -26.29
C ARG A 131 43.05 -10.47 -25.41
N LEU A 132 43.07 -11.82 -25.31
CA LEU A 132 42.14 -12.57 -24.50
C LEU A 132 42.30 -12.27 -23.01
N LEU A 133 43.52 -12.06 -22.51
CA LEU A 133 43.78 -11.67 -21.12
C LEU A 133 43.20 -10.29 -20.80
N ILE A 134 43.36 -9.32 -21.70
CA ILE A 134 42.75 -7.98 -21.52
C ILE A 134 41.21 -8.08 -21.52
N GLU A 135 40.64 -8.79 -22.50
CA GLU A 135 39.17 -8.97 -22.60
C GLU A 135 38.63 -9.69 -21.36
N GLN A 136 39.31 -10.73 -20.87
CA GLN A 136 38.93 -11.48 -19.66
C GLN A 136 38.93 -10.56 -18.43
N GLY A 137 39.95 -9.70 -18.26
CA GLY A 137 40.03 -8.75 -17.18
C GLY A 137 38.89 -7.71 -17.20
N GLU A 138 38.52 -7.24 -18.39
CA GLU A 138 37.36 -6.34 -18.55
C GLU A 138 36.03 -7.02 -18.23
N LEU A 139 35.86 -8.28 -18.70
CA LEU A 139 34.67 -9.08 -18.40
C LEU A 139 34.55 -9.39 -16.92
N GLN A 140 35.67 -9.77 -16.26
CA GLN A 140 35.73 -10.01 -14.84
C GLN A 140 35.21 -8.78 -14.05
N ASN A 141 35.77 -7.60 -14.35
CA ASN A 141 35.31 -6.37 -13.71
C ASN A 141 33.81 -6.10 -13.90
N LYS A 142 33.27 -6.35 -15.11
CA LYS A 142 31.84 -6.20 -15.39
C LYS A 142 30.98 -7.21 -14.63
N ILE A 143 31.44 -8.47 -14.53
CA ILE A 143 30.76 -9.54 -13.78
C ILE A 143 30.78 -9.22 -12.28
N ASP A 144 31.92 -8.72 -11.75
CA ASP A 144 32.05 -8.32 -10.35
C ASP A 144 31.08 -7.18 -10.01
N VAL A 145 31.00 -6.15 -10.86
CA VAL A 145 30.06 -5.03 -10.68
C VAL A 145 28.61 -5.50 -10.73
N ALA A 146 28.28 -6.45 -11.60
CA ALA A 146 26.95 -7.03 -11.72
C ALA A 146 26.65 -8.10 -10.65
N ASN A 147 27.60 -8.44 -9.78
CA ASN A 147 27.53 -9.56 -8.81
C ASN A 147 27.09 -10.88 -9.49
N GLY A 148 27.63 -11.13 -10.68
CA GLY A 148 27.13 -12.14 -11.61
C GLY A 148 27.64 -13.58 -11.37
N TRP A 149 28.69 -13.82 -10.56
CA TRP A 149 29.32 -15.14 -10.41
C TRP A 149 28.35 -16.20 -9.90
N ASP A 150 27.47 -15.85 -8.97
CA ASP A 150 26.49 -16.76 -8.37
C ASP A 150 25.08 -16.53 -8.91
N LEU A 151 24.95 -16.12 -10.19
CA LEU A 151 23.70 -15.70 -10.80
C LEU A 151 22.56 -16.73 -10.60
N ASN A 152 22.80 -18.00 -10.87
CA ASN A 152 21.79 -19.06 -10.72
C ASN A 152 21.32 -19.19 -9.26
N ARG A 153 22.23 -19.09 -8.31
CA ARG A 153 21.90 -19.13 -6.89
C ARG A 153 21.05 -17.92 -6.47
N HIS A 154 21.38 -16.71 -6.96
CA HIS A 154 20.58 -15.52 -6.71
C HIS A 154 19.17 -15.63 -7.30
N LEU A 155 19.04 -16.23 -8.51
CA LEU A 155 17.77 -16.54 -9.13
C LEU A 155 16.90 -17.47 -8.26
N GLU A 156 17.49 -18.57 -7.78
CA GLU A 156 16.81 -19.56 -6.94
C GLU A 156 16.37 -18.96 -5.60
N ILE A 157 17.25 -18.24 -4.92
CA ILE A 157 16.94 -17.58 -3.64
C ILE A 157 15.80 -16.56 -3.80
N ALA A 158 15.84 -15.72 -4.83
CA ALA A 158 14.80 -14.74 -5.07
C ALA A 158 13.47 -15.39 -5.46
N ALA A 159 13.52 -16.47 -6.25
CA ALA A 159 12.33 -17.22 -6.66
C ALA A 159 11.66 -17.91 -5.46
N GLU A 160 12.44 -18.54 -4.59
CA GLU A 160 11.95 -19.19 -3.38
C GLU A 160 11.37 -18.16 -2.39
N ALA A 161 12.12 -17.09 -2.12
CA ALA A 161 11.72 -16.03 -1.19
C ALA A 161 10.43 -15.33 -1.61
N LEU A 162 10.22 -15.12 -2.92
CA LEU A 162 8.99 -14.53 -3.48
C LEU A 162 7.93 -15.57 -3.80
N ARG A 163 8.18 -16.85 -3.52
CA ARG A 163 7.27 -17.98 -3.79
C ARG A 163 6.72 -17.92 -5.21
N LEU A 164 7.62 -17.90 -6.18
CA LEU A 164 7.26 -17.85 -7.59
C LEU A 164 6.50 -19.12 -8.00
N PRO A 165 5.62 -19.05 -9.02
CA PRO A 165 5.04 -20.24 -9.62
C PRO A 165 6.13 -21.10 -10.29
N ALA A 166 5.74 -22.31 -10.73
CA ALA A 166 6.65 -23.22 -11.41
C ALA A 166 7.36 -22.53 -12.59
N TRP A 167 8.62 -22.83 -12.79
CA TRP A 167 9.47 -22.18 -13.80
C TRP A 167 8.95 -22.29 -15.23
N ASP A 168 8.26 -23.39 -15.55
CA ASP A 168 7.64 -23.73 -16.84
C ASP A 168 6.18 -23.24 -16.97
N ALA A 169 5.65 -22.57 -15.94
CA ALA A 169 4.29 -22.04 -15.98
C ALA A 169 4.15 -20.91 -17.01
N LYS A 170 3.10 -20.98 -17.81
CA LYS A 170 2.82 -19.96 -18.83
C LYS A 170 2.26 -18.69 -18.19
N VAL A 171 2.79 -17.53 -18.58
CA VAL A 171 2.38 -16.22 -18.05
C VAL A 171 0.88 -15.97 -18.19
N LEU A 172 0.25 -16.47 -19.26
CA LEU A 172 -1.18 -16.29 -19.51
C LEU A 172 -2.07 -16.98 -18.46
N GLU A 173 -1.59 -18.07 -17.87
CA GLU A 173 -2.32 -18.89 -16.89
C GLU A 173 -2.15 -18.38 -15.46
N LEU A 174 -1.20 -17.46 -15.23
CA LEU A 174 -0.90 -16.89 -13.91
C LEU A 174 -1.98 -15.92 -13.43
N SER A 175 -2.28 -15.98 -12.15
CA SER A 175 -3.07 -14.97 -11.45
C SER A 175 -2.38 -13.61 -11.44
N GLY A 176 -3.12 -12.53 -11.18
CA GLY A 176 -2.55 -11.18 -11.09
C GLY A 176 -1.44 -11.07 -10.03
N GLY A 177 -1.61 -11.72 -8.88
CA GLY A 177 -0.61 -11.75 -7.81
C GLY A 177 0.66 -12.50 -8.22
N GLU A 178 0.55 -13.63 -8.92
CA GLU A 178 1.71 -14.38 -9.43
C GLU A 178 2.48 -13.59 -10.48
N LYS A 179 1.77 -12.97 -11.45
CA LYS A 179 2.39 -12.08 -12.44
C LYS A 179 3.20 -10.98 -11.78
N ARG A 180 2.67 -10.43 -10.68
CA ARG A 180 3.32 -9.35 -9.94
C ARG A 180 4.57 -9.83 -9.23
N ARG A 181 4.54 -11.01 -8.60
CA ARG A 181 5.74 -11.61 -7.96
C ARG A 181 6.84 -11.91 -8.98
N VAL A 182 6.48 -12.43 -10.16
CA VAL A 182 7.44 -12.66 -11.27
C VAL A 182 8.05 -11.34 -11.75
N ALA A 183 7.24 -10.29 -11.93
CA ALA A 183 7.72 -8.98 -12.35
C ALA A 183 8.61 -8.31 -11.30
N LEU A 184 8.28 -8.44 -10.02
CA LEU A 184 9.12 -7.98 -8.92
C LEU A 184 10.46 -8.72 -8.92
N CYS A 185 10.46 -10.04 -9.02
CA CYS A 185 11.69 -10.84 -9.10
C CYS A 185 12.55 -10.40 -10.29
N LYS A 186 11.95 -10.28 -11.49
CA LYS A 186 12.60 -9.77 -12.70
C LYS A 186 13.27 -8.42 -12.45
N LEU A 187 12.59 -7.48 -11.80
CA LEU A 187 13.11 -6.15 -11.51
C LEU A 187 14.28 -6.17 -10.54
N LEU A 188 14.17 -6.94 -9.44
CA LEU A 188 15.21 -7.00 -8.42
C LEU A 188 16.50 -7.65 -8.94
N LEU A 189 16.41 -8.58 -9.87
CA LEU A 189 17.55 -9.25 -10.50
C LEU A 189 18.18 -8.45 -11.64
N SER A 190 17.49 -7.41 -12.15
CA SER A 190 18.04 -6.52 -13.17
C SER A 190 19.08 -5.57 -12.57
N VAL A 191 20.08 -5.21 -13.36
CA VAL A 191 21.08 -4.21 -12.97
C VAL A 191 20.46 -2.82 -13.06
N ASN A 192 20.12 -2.23 -11.92
CA ASN A 192 19.51 -0.91 -11.81
C ASN A 192 20.29 0.00 -10.87
N ASP A 193 20.36 1.29 -11.19
CA ASP A 193 20.86 2.34 -10.29
C ASP A 193 19.74 2.89 -9.40
N VAL A 194 18.51 2.90 -9.95
CA VAL A 194 17.29 3.37 -9.29
C VAL A 194 16.20 2.34 -9.45
N ILE A 195 15.55 1.97 -8.36
CA ILE A 195 14.36 1.11 -8.34
C ILE A 195 13.16 1.93 -7.88
N LEU A 196 12.14 1.99 -8.74
CA LEU A 196 10.86 2.62 -8.47
C LEU A 196 9.81 1.52 -8.25
N LEU A 197 9.18 1.50 -7.07
CA LEU A 197 8.24 0.45 -6.66
C LEU A 197 6.87 1.05 -6.36
N ASP A 198 5.84 0.58 -7.07
CA ASP A 198 4.45 0.97 -6.82
C ASP A 198 3.71 -0.19 -6.15
N GLU A 199 3.47 -0.08 -4.83
CA GLU A 199 2.85 -1.08 -3.96
C GLU A 199 3.53 -2.46 -4.00
N PRO A 200 4.85 -2.58 -3.74
CA PRO A 200 5.58 -3.84 -3.91
C PRO A 200 5.15 -4.94 -2.92
N THR A 201 4.57 -4.59 -1.78
CA THR A 201 4.17 -5.53 -0.73
C THR A 201 2.81 -6.19 -0.97
N ASN A 202 2.00 -5.66 -1.91
CA ASN A 202 0.70 -6.24 -2.23
C ASN A 202 0.85 -7.66 -2.79
N HIS A 203 0.04 -8.59 -2.30
CA HIS A 203 0.04 -10.01 -2.64
C HIS A 203 1.30 -10.79 -2.20
N LEU A 204 2.14 -10.21 -1.36
CA LEU A 204 3.23 -10.90 -0.68
C LEU A 204 2.79 -11.37 0.70
N ASP A 205 3.27 -12.52 1.13
CA ASP A 205 3.13 -12.93 2.53
C ASP A 205 4.21 -12.30 3.41
N ALA A 206 4.08 -12.49 4.73
CA ALA A 206 4.95 -11.87 5.71
C ALA A 206 6.45 -12.23 5.53
N GLU A 207 6.75 -13.46 5.10
CA GLU A 207 8.13 -13.93 4.90
C GLU A 207 8.74 -13.29 3.66
N SER A 208 7.98 -13.24 2.56
CA SER A 208 8.40 -12.55 1.32
C SER A 208 8.60 -11.05 1.55
N VAL A 209 7.72 -10.41 2.34
CA VAL A 209 7.87 -8.98 2.73
C VAL A 209 9.14 -8.78 3.55
N ALA A 210 9.43 -9.64 4.54
CA ALA A 210 10.63 -9.55 5.36
C ALA A 210 11.93 -9.76 4.54
N TRP A 211 11.89 -10.65 3.55
CA TRP A 211 13.01 -10.84 2.63
C TRP A 211 13.21 -9.62 1.74
N LEU A 212 12.14 -9.09 1.14
CA LEU A 212 12.17 -7.89 0.30
C LEU A 212 12.70 -6.69 1.07
N GLN A 213 12.29 -6.52 2.32
CA GLN A 213 12.77 -5.47 3.21
C GLN A 213 14.28 -5.51 3.35
N ARG A 214 14.84 -6.67 3.67
CA ARG A 214 16.31 -6.86 3.79
C ARG A 214 17.02 -6.58 2.48
N TYR A 215 16.49 -7.11 1.38
CA TYR A 215 17.06 -6.89 0.05
C TYR A 215 17.16 -5.39 -0.29
N LEU A 216 16.07 -4.62 -0.07
CA LEU A 216 16.05 -3.19 -0.37
C LEU A 216 16.91 -2.35 0.58
N GLN A 217 17.08 -2.77 1.84
CA GLN A 217 18.02 -2.13 2.77
C GLN A 217 19.47 -2.29 2.28
N GLU A 218 19.83 -3.47 1.82
CA GLU A 218 21.18 -3.79 1.33
C GLU A 218 21.45 -3.29 -0.09
N PHE A 219 20.41 -3.00 -0.86
CA PHE A 219 20.56 -2.53 -2.24
C PHE A 219 21.35 -1.22 -2.28
N PRO A 220 22.48 -1.14 -3.03
CA PRO A 220 23.38 0.02 -3.01
C PRO A 220 22.80 1.26 -3.71
N GLY A 221 21.88 1.07 -4.66
CA GLY A 221 21.26 2.13 -5.43
C GLY A 221 20.13 2.85 -4.70
N THR A 222 19.48 3.76 -5.41
CA THR A 222 18.35 4.53 -4.89
C THR A 222 17.07 3.72 -5.00
N VAL A 223 16.27 3.73 -3.94
CA VAL A 223 14.93 3.12 -3.92
C VAL A 223 13.89 4.19 -3.64
N ILE A 224 12.89 4.29 -4.50
CA ILE A 224 11.74 5.17 -4.31
C ILE A 224 10.50 4.30 -4.39
N MET A 225 9.72 4.27 -3.32
CA MET A 225 8.59 3.37 -3.23
C MET A 225 7.32 4.05 -2.76
N VAL A 226 6.20 3.59 -3.30
CA VAL A 226 4.86 3.86 -2.82
C VAL A 226 4.36 2.57 -2.18
N THR A 227 3.99 2.59 -0.92
CA THR A 227 3.32 1.47 -0.26
C THR A 227 2.49 1.95 0.92
N HIS A 228 1.48 1.17 1.25
CA HIS A 228 0.65 1.38 2.43
C HIS A 228 1.12 0.54 3.62
N ASP A 229 2.08 -0.36 3.43
CA ASP A 229 2.72 -1.14 4.50
C ASP A 229 3.68 -0.24 5.32
N ARG A 230 3.21 0.17 6.48
CA ARG A 230 3.90 1.12 7.36
C ARG A 230 5.14 0.51 8.01
N TYR A 231 5.11 -0.79 8.37
CA TYR A 231 6.27 -1.49 8.93
C TYR A 231 7.38 -1.61 7.90
N PHE A 232 6.99 -1.95 6.67
CA PHE A 232 7.92 -2.02 5.56
C PHE A 232 8.58 -0.66 5.28
N LEU A 233 7.78 0.43 5.25
CA LEU A 233 8.31 1.77 5.11
C LEU A 233 9.26 2.12 6.25
N ASP A 234 8.84 1.91 7.51
CA ASP A 234 9.63 2.28 8.69
C ASP A 234 10.98 1.56 8.72
N GLY A 235 11.01 0.31 8.24
CA GLY A 235 12.23 -0.48 8.16
C GLY A 235 13.17 -0.13 7.01
N VAL A 236 12.66 0.30 5.85
CA VAL A 236 13.48 0.48 4.64
C VAL A 236 13.90 1.93 4.43
N VAL A 237 13.00 2.90 4.68
CA VAL A 237 13.20 4.27 4.22
C VAL A 237 13.96 5.12 5.23
N SER A 238 14.78 6.03 4.70
CA SER A 238 15.45 7.10 5.45
C SER A 238 14.88 8.48 5.12
N TRP A 239 14.02 8.57 4.11
CA TRP A 239 13.33 9.78 3.68
C TRP A 239 11.87 9.48 3.38
N ILE A 240 10.99 10.41 3.76
CA ILE A 240 9.57 10.40 3.36
C ILE A 240 9.31 11.59 2.44
N LEU A 241 8.65 11.35 1.32
CA LEU A 241 8.16 12.36 0.41
C LEU A 241 6.62 12.39 0.49
N GLU A 242 6.08 13.33 1.24
CA GLU A 242 4.63 13.50 1.34
C GLU A 242 4.11 14.29 0.13
N ILE A 243 3.05 13.78 -0.52
CA ILE A 243 2.29 14.52 -1.53
C ILE A 243 0.99 14.99 -0.89
N ASP A 244 0.91 16.29 -0.65
CA ASP A 244 -0.28 16.95 -0.09
C ASP A 244 -0.72 18.09 -1.01
N ARG A 245 -1.99 18.07 -1.46
CA ARG A 245 -2.60 19.11 -2.30
C ARG A 245 -1.80 19.46 -3.56
N GLY A 246 -1.22 18.43 -4.20
CA GLY A 246 -0.41 18.58 -5.41
C GLY A 246 1.02 19.10 -5.18
N ARG A 247 1.42 19.37 -3.94
CA ARG A 247 2.78 19.77 -3.55
C ARG A 247 3.51 18.63 -2.87
N THR A 248 4.82 18.66 -2.92
CA THR A 248 5.68 17.67 -2.28
C THR A 248 6.39 18.27 -1.07
N ILE A 249 6.40 17.53 0.03
CA ILE A 249 7.05 17.91 1.28
C ILE A 249 8.04 16.79 1.64
N PRO A 250 9.35 17.00 1.44
CA PRO A 250 10.37 16.04 1.85
C PRO A 250 10.58 16.11 3.37
N PHE A 251 10.77 14.95 3.97
CA PHE A 251 11.08 14.78 5.38
C PHE A 251 12.21 13.76 5.54
N GLU A 252 13.27 14.14 6.26
CA GLU A 252 14.38 13.26 6.61
C GLU A 252 14.02 12.46 7.86
N GLY A 253 13.90 11.16 7.72
CA GLY A 253 13.51 10.24 8.80
C GLY A 253 12.69 9.07 8.28
N ASN A 254 12.37 8.16 9.19
CA ASN A 254 11.51 7.02 8.92
C ASN A 254 10.01 7.40 8.99
N TYR A 255 9.14 6.43 8.74
CA TYR A 255 7.69 6.64 8.72
C TYR A 255 7.14 7.07 10.09
N SER A 256 7.61 6.48 11.18
CA SER A 256 7.18 6.80 12.55
C SER A 256 7.51 8.26 12.92
N ALA A 257 8.72 8.72 12.61
CA ALA A 257 9.14 10.10 12.86
C ALA A 257 8.34 11.11 12.02
N TRP A 258 8.11 10.80 10.74
CA TRP A 258 7.27 11.61 9.86
C TRP A 258 5.83 11.72 10.38
N LEU A 259 5.27 10.61 10.86
CA LEU A 259 3.90 10.58 11.38
C LEU A 259 3.72 11.51 12.59
N ALA A 260 4.67 11.47 13.53
CA ALA A 260 4.67 12.35 14.70
C ALA A 260 4.77 13.84 14.33
N GLU A 261 5.66 14.19 13.38
CA GLU A 261 5.79 15.59 12.92
C GLU A 261 4.57 16.04 12.11
N ARG A 262 4.00 15.17 11.31
CA ARG A 262 2.75 15.43 10.58
C ARG A 262 1.59 15.71 11.53
N ASP A 263 1.40 14.92 12.57
CA ASP A 263 0.33 15.13 13.56
C ASP A 263 0.48 16.47 14.27
N LYS A 264 1.71 16.85 14.62
CA LYS A 264 2.02 18.16 15.20
C LYS A 264 1.71 19.31 14.23
N ARG A 265 2.12 19.18 12.95
CA ARG A 265 1.81 20.15 11.89
C ARG A 265 0.30 20.32 11.71
N LEU A 266 -0.46 19.22 11.67
CA LEU A 266 -1.91 19.23 11.53
C LEU A 266 -2.62 19.90 12.71
N SER A 267 -2.17 19.65 13.93
CA SER A 267 -2.73 20.28 15.12
C SER A 267 -2.49 21.80 15.12
N GLN A 268 -1.33 22.24 14.64
CA GLN A 268 -1.01 23.67 14.47
C GLN A 268 -1.86 24.31 13.36
N GLU A 269 -1.99 23.68 12.20
CA GLU A 269 -2.87 24.16 11.12
C GLU A 269 -4.32 24.29 11.58
N LYS A 270 -4.86 23.31 12.30
CA LYS A 270 -6.20 23.33 12.88
C LYS A 270 -6.39 24.50 13.86
N SER A 271 -5.41 24.71 14.73
CA SER A 271 -5.45 25.82 15.70
C SER A 271 -5.42 27.18 15.01
N GLN A 272 -4.59 27.33 13.96
CA GLN A 272 -4.51 28.55 13.16
C GLN A 272 -5.80 28.82 12.39
N GLU A 273 -6.43 27.78 11.83
CA GLU A 273 -7.69 27.92 11.11
C GLU A 273 -8.85 28.32 12.04
N VAL A 274 -8.94 27.70 13.22
CA VAL A 274 -9.92 28.11 14.26
C VAL A 274 -9.73 29.58 14.66
N ALA A 275 -8.47 30.01 14.86
CA ALA A 275 -8.16 31.41 15.18
C ALA A 275 -8.54 32.34 14.00
N ARG A 276 -8.26 31.94 12.76
CA ARG A 276 -8.64 32.67 11.55
C ARG A 276 -10.16 32.83 11.43
N GLN A 277 -10.92 31.73 11.61
CA GLN A 277 -12.38 31.75 11.53
C GLN A 277 -12.99 32.68 12.60
N LYS A 278 -12.45 32.65 13.83
CA LYS A 278 -12.88 33.59 14.87
C LYS A 278 -12.60 35.04 14.47
N ASN A 279 -11.45 35.33 13.86
CA ASN A 279 -11.12 36.66 13.37
C ASN A 279 -12.06 37.09 12.24
N ILE A 280 -12.32 36.21 11.25
CA ILE A 280 -13.28 36.50 10.17
C ILE A 280 -14.66 36.78 10.74
N GLN A 281 -15.14 36.00 11.70
CA GLN A 281 -16.43 36.17 12.33
C GLN A 281 -16.52 37.52 13.08
N SER A 282 -15.49 37.89 13.83
CA SER A 282 -15.43 39.17 14.54
C SER A 282 -15.38 40.37 13.58
N GLU A 283 -14.68 40.27 12.46
CA GLU A 283 -14.65 41.31 11.43
C GLU A 283 -15.99 41.40 10.67
N LEU A 284 -16.65 40.25 10.42
CA LEU A 284 -17.99 40.20 9.83
C LEU A 284 -19.05 40.89 10.74
N GLU A 285 -19.01 40.64 12.06
CA GLU A 285 -19.87 41.29 13.03
C GLU A 285 -19.61 42.80 13.06
N TRP A 286 -18.35 43.20 12.99
CA TRP A 286 -18.01 44.63 12.91
C TRP A 286 -18.49 45.27 11.61
N VAL A 287 -18.34 44.63 10.45
CA VAL A 287 -18.89 45.11 9.16
C VAL A 287 -20.40 45.22 9.21
N ARG A 288 -21.10 44.26 9.82
CA ARG A 288 -22.57 44.27 9.97
C ARG A 288 -23.09 45.32 10.98
N SER A 289 -22.31 45.64 12.01
CA SER A 289 -22.73 46.60 13.03
C SER A 289 -22.73 48.06 12.58
N GLY A 290 -22.39 48.33 11.30
CA GLY A 290 -22.58 49.61 10.65
C GLY A 290 -21.97 50.79 11.44
N ALA A 291 -20.67 50.76 11.69
CA ALA A 291 -19.99 51.85 12.38
C ALA A 291 -20.09 53.17 11.60
N LYS A 292 -21.11 53.96 11.89
CA LYS A 292 -21.26 55.31 11.40
C LYS A 292 -20.16 56.19 11.98
N GLY A 293 -19.14 56.46 11.16
CA GLY A 293 -18.16 57.50 11.45
C GLY A 293 -16.70 56.98 11.59
N ARG A 294 -15.95 57.04 10.47
CA ARG A 294 -14.51 57.25 10.33
C ARG A 294 -13.99 56.60 9.03
N HIS A 295 -14.16 57.33 7.93
CA HIS A 295 -13.92 56.80 6.55
C HIS A 295 -12.50 56.28 6.25
N ALA A 296 -11.44 56.70 6.90
CA ALA A 296 -10.07 56.28 6.56
C ALA A 296 -9.64 54.98 7.24
N LYS A 297 -10.08 54.72 8.48
CA LYS A 297 -9.76 53.46 9.18
C LYS A 297 -10.61 52.27 8.75
N SER A 298 -11.76 52.52 8.09
CA SER A 298 -12.63 51.46 7.63
C SER A 298 -12.10 50.77 6.34
N LYS A 299 -11.41 51.53 5.48
CA LYS A 299 -10.86 50.99 4.21
C LYS A 299 -9.76 49.97 4.43
N ALA A 300 -8.80 50.25 5.28
CA ALA A 300 -7.72 49.31 5.62
C ALA A 300 -8.23 48.03 6.30
N ARG A 301 -9.35 48.14 7.02
CA ARG A 301 -9.95 46.98 7.72
C ARG A 301 -10.82 46.16 6.77
N LEU A 302 -11.48 46.78 5.78
CA LEU A 302 -12.14 46.12 4.67
C LEU A 302 -11.14 45.38 3.75
N GLU A 303 -10.05 46.03 3.39
CA GLU A 303 -8.96 45.42 2.60
C GLU A 303 -8.38 44.22 3.34
N ARG A 304 -8.19 44.29 4.66
CA ARG A 304 -7.73 43.17 5.47
C ARG A 304 -8.78 42.05 5.57
N PHE A 305 -10.05 42.35 5.61
CA PHE A 305 -11.16 41.38 5.55
C PHE A 305 -11.22 40.70 4.18
N GLU A 306 -11.07 41.45 3.09
CA GLU A 306 -10.99 40.93 1.74
C GLU A 306 -9.74 40.05 1.55
N GLU A 307 -8.60 40.43 2.11
CA GLU A 307 -7.39 39.61 2.12
C GLU A 307 -7.57 38.31 2.93
N LEU A 308 -8.22 38.36 4.08
CA LEU A 308 -8.52 37.19 4.90
C LEU A 308 -9.55 36.25 4.26
N THR A 309 -10.47 36.79 3.46
CA THR A 309 -11.50 35.99 2.76
C THR A 309 -11.03 35.52 1.37
N SER A 310 -10.16 36.29 0.70
CA SER A 310 -9.64 35.93 -0.63
C SER A 310 -8.59 34.81 -0.62
N LYS A 311 -7.94 34.58 0.49
CA LYS A 311 -7.12 33.39 0.67
C LYS A 311 -8.06 32.18 0.71
N GLU A 312 -8.33 31.60 -0.46
CA GLU A 312 -8.90 30.26 -0.56
C GLU A 312 -7.98 29.30 0.17
N TYR A 313 -8.27 29.08 1.44
CA TYR A 313 -7.72 27.94 2.13
C TYR A 313 -8.41 26.73 1.49
N GLN A 314 -7.64 25.95 0.77
CA GLN A 314 -8.04 24.58 0.45
C GLN A 314 -8.16 23.87 1.80
N THR A 315 -9.34 23.98 2.42
CA THR A 315 -9.62 23.25 3.66
C THR A 315 -9.31 21.79 3.38
N ARG A 316 -8.36 21.26 4.13
CA ARG A 316 -8.12 19.82 4.15
C ARG A 316 -9.47 19.21 4.51
N ALA A 317 -9.88 18.29 3.70
CA ALA A 317 -11.06 17.54 4.02
C ALA A 317 -10.84 16.89 5.38
N GLU A 318 -11.55 17.36 6.40
CA GLU A 318 -11.56 16.72 7.71
C GLU A 318 -11.72 15.22 7.50
N THR A 319 -10.82 14.43 8.07
CA THR A 319 -10.97 12.98 8.17
C THR A 319 -12.26 12.78 8.95
N LYS A 320 -13.36 12.50 8.25
CA LYS A 320 -14.63 12.30 8.91
C LYS A 320 -14.53 10.95 9.59
N GLU A 321 -14.74 10.94 10.90
CA GLU A 321 -14.84 9.74 11.71
C GLU A 321 -15.73 8.72 10.98
N LEU A 322 -15.14 7.54 10.70
CA LEU A 322 -15.91 6.40 10.24
C LEU A 322 -16.74 5.93 11.44
N TYR A 323 -18.04 5.92 11.29
CA TYR A 323 -18.93 5.42 12.32
C TYR A 323 -19.42 4.02 11.92
N ILE A 324 -19.09 3.02 12.74
CA ILE A 324 -19.63 1.67 12.63
C ILE A 324 -20.84 1.58 13.55
N PRO A 325 -22.05 1.36 13.01
CA PRO A 325 -23.23 1.29 13.85
C PRO A 325 -23.15 0.06 14.77
N PRO A 326 -23.55 0.18 16.05
CA PRO A 326 -23.63 -0.97 16.92
C PRO A 326 -24.73 -1.90 16.41
N GLY A 327 -24.40 -3.18 16.30
CA GLY A 327 -25.36 -4.24 16.06
C GLY A 327 -26.18 -4.59 17.32
N PRO A 328 -26.98 -5.66 17.29
CA PRO A 328 -27.64 -6.21 18.45
C PRO A 328 -26.63 -6.53 19.55
N ARG A 329 -27.03 -6.39 20.83
CA ARG A 329 -26.15 -6.68 21.96
C ARG A 329 -25.69 -8.15 21.92
N LEU A 330 -24.38 -8.38 21.94
CA LEU A 330 -23.79 -9.72 22.01
C LEU A 330 -24.07 -10.36 23.38
N GLY A 331 -24.45 -11.63 23.35
CA GLY A 331 -24.46 -12.50 24.53
C GLY A 331 -23.04 -12.88 24.96
N ASP A 332 -22.95 -13.75 25.99
CA ASP A 332 -21.65 -14.21 26.53
C ASP A 332 -20.97 -15.24 25.60
N LEU A 333 -21.75 -15.99 24.84
CA LEU A 333 -21.26 -16.87 23.80
C LEU A 333 -21.29 -16.14 22.46
N VAL A 334 -20.14 -16.01 21.81
CA VAL A 334 -20.02 -15.46 20.47
C VAL A 334 -19.76 -16.58 19.48
N LEU A 335 -18.59 -17.20 19.56
CA LEU A 335 -18.16 -18.30 18.69
C LEU A 335 -17.31 -19.27 19.50
N GLU A 336 -17.65 -20.54 19.50
CA GLU A 336 -16.88 -21.62 20.07
C GLU A 336 -16.70 -22.73 19.05
N MET A 337 -15.47 -23.13 18.86
CA MET A 337 -15.07 -24.21 17.96
C MET A 337 -14.36 -25.28 18.76
N SER A 338 -14.70 -26.55 18.49
CA SER A 338 -14.10 -27.70 19.14
C SER A 338 -13.66 -28.71 18.10
N ASP A 339 -12.36 -29.00 18.10
CA ASP A 339 -11.71 -30.03 17.28
C ASP A 339 -12.00 -29.91 15.78
N ILE A 340 -12.05 -28.67 15.27
CA ILE A 340 -12.32 -28.37 13.86
C ILE A 340 -11.14 -28.81 13.02
N SER A 341 -11.41 -29.63 12.00
CA SER A 341 -10.44 -30.00 10.97
C SER A 341 -11.02 -29.78 9.58
N LYS A 342 -10.16 -29.36 8.64
CA LYS A 342 -10.50 -29.12 7.25
C LYS A 342 -9.34 -29.44 6.32
N SER A 343 -9.66 -30.23 5.27
CA SER A 343 -8.71 -30.59 4.22
C SER A 343 -9.34 -30.44 2.82
N PHE A 344 -8.50 -30.30 1.81
CA PHE A 344 -8.86 -30.38 0.40
C PHE A 344 -7.95 -31.41 -0.29
N GLY A 345 -8.48 -32.60 -0.54
CA GLY A 345 -7.70 -33.71 -1.05
C GLY A 345 -6.59 -34.11 -0.05
N GLU A 346 -5.33 -34.07 -0.48
CA GLU A 346 -4.17 -34.38 0.40
C GLU A 346 -3.71 -33.20 1.26
N LEU A 347 -4.18 -31.97 0.95
CA LEU A 347 -3.77 -30.77 1.66
C LEU A 347 -4.64 -30.56 2.90
N VAL A 348 -4.06 -30.74 4.08
CA VAL A 348 -4.69 -30.42 5.36
C VAL A 348 -4.44 -28.95 5.69
N LEU A 349 -5.52 -28.15 5.81
CA LEU A 349 -5.42 -26.73 6.11
C LEU A 349 -5.55 -26.43 7.61
N ILE A 350 -6.43 -27.12 8.28
CA ILE A 350 -6.72 -26.94 9.71
C ILE A 350 -6.81 -28.31 10.35
N GLU A 351 -6.11 -28.51 11.47
CA GLU A 351 -6.14 -29.74 12.22
C GLU A 351 -6.44 -29.49 13.69
N ASN A 352 -7.54 -30.10 14.20
CA ASN A 352 -7.97 -30.09 15.60
C ASN A 352 -8.03 -28.69 16.25
N LEU A 353 -8.50 -27.69 15.51
CA LEU A 353 -8.61 -26.32 16.02
C LEU A 353 -9.71 -26.21 17.08
N THR A 354 -9.32 -25.84 18.29
CA THR A 354 -10.24 -25.51 19.39
C THR A 354 -9.99 -24.08 19.85
N LEU A 355 -11.02 -23.25 19.79
CA LEU A 355 -10.95 -21.86 20.22
C LEU A 355 -12.31 -21.35 20.72
N LYS A 356 -12.25 -20.31 21.55
CA LYS A 356 -13.41 -19.57 21.99
C LYS A 356 -13.14 -18.08 21.83
N VAL A 357 -13.97 -17.41 21.03
CA VAL A 357 -13.85 -15.98 20.79
C VAL A 357 -14.56 -15.21 21.91
N PRO A 358 -13.84 -14.40 22.70
CA PRO A 358 -14.46 -13.60 23.76
C PRO A 358 -15.21 -12.40 23.17
N LYS A 359 -16.17 -11.90 23.94
CA LYS A 359 -16.93 -10.70 23.61
C LYS A 359 -16.01 -9.48 23.54
N GLY A 360 -16.20 -8.65 22.52
CA GLY A 360 -15.39 -7.46 22.32
C GLY A 360 -13.97 -7.73 21.81
N ALA A 361 -13.67 -8.98 21.43
CA ALA A 361 -12.35 -9.32 20.87
C ALA A 361 -12.19 -8.76 19.47
N ILE A 362 -10.98 -8.29 19.20
CA ILE A 362 -10.50 -8.03 17.85
C ILE A 362 -9.43 -9.08 17.55
N VAL A 363 -9.78 -10.04 16.68
CA VAL A 363 -8.93 -11.18 16.34
C VAL A 363 -8.22 -10.92 15.02
N GLY A 364 -6.90 -10.75 15.07
CA GLY A 364 -6.05 -10.70 13.89
C GLY A 364 -5.74 -12.11 13.39
N ILE A 365 -6.01 -12.38 12.12
CA ILE A 365 -5.74 -13.67 11.48
C ILE A 365 -4.56 -13.51 10.54
N ILE A 366 -3.49 -14.25 10.83
CA ILE A 366 -2.22 -14.15 10.11
C ILE A 366 -1.77 -15.52 9.57
N GLY A 367 -0.86 -15.51 8.62
CA GLY A 367 -0.26 -16.72 8.06
C GLY A 367 0.03 -16.59 6.57
N PRO A 368 0.76 -17.56 5.98
CA PRO A 368 1.13 -17.53 4.57
C PRO A 368 -0.08 -17.61 3.64
N ASN A 369 0.11 -17.22 2.39
CA ASN A 369 -0.91 -17.35 1.37
C ASN A 369 -1.21 -18.84 1.12
N GLY A 370 -2.51 -19.17 1.02
CA GLY A 370 -2.94 -20.56 0.85
C GLY A 370 -3.03 -21.39 2.15
N ALA A 371 -2.67 -20.83 3.31
CA ALA A 371 -2.73 -21.55 4.60
C ALA A 371 -4.14 -21.83 5.13
N GLY A 372 -5.19 -21.39 4.44
CA GLY A 372 -6.58 -21.68 4.84
C GLY A 372 -7.31 -20.54 5.53
N LYS A 373 -6.75 -19.32 5.62
CA LYS A 373 -7.37 -18.15 6.27
C LYS A 373 -8.77 -17.84 5.74
N SER A 374 -8.92 -17.67 4.43
CA SER A 374 -10.23 -17.38 3.80
C SER A 374 -11.17 -18.61 3.88
N THR A 375 -10.64 -19.84 3.89
CA THR A 375 -11.42 -21.06 4.13
C THR A 375 -12.01 -21.06 5.53
N PHE A 376 -11.25 -20.62 6.53
CA PHE A 376 -11.72 -20.46 7.90
C PHE A 376 -12.91 -19.47 7.96
N PHE A 377 -12.86 -18.33 7.27
CA PHE A 377 -14.02 -17.44 7.17
C PHE A 377 -15.21 -18.10 6.49
N LYS A 378 -15.00 -18.84 5.39
CA LYS A 378 -16.07 -19.58 4.71
C LYS A 378 -16.75 -20.60 5.63
N ILE A 379 -15.99 -21.24 6.52
CA ILE A 379 -16.54 -22.14 7.55
C ILE A 379 -17.42 -21.36 8.54
N ILE A 380 -16.98 -20.19 9.03
CA ILE A 380 -17.75 -19.36 9.96
C ILE A 380 -19.07 -18.89 9.32
N ILE A 381 -19.07 -18.49 8.06
CA ILE A 381 -20.29 -18.05 7.36
C ILE A 381 -21.12 -19.22 6.79
N LYS A 382 -20.72 -20.46 7.07
CA LYS A 382 -21.39 -21.69 6.63
C LYS A 382 -21.46 -21.90 5.11
N GLN A 383 -20.52 -21.31 4.37
CA GLN A 383 -20.32 -21.59 2.93
C GLN A 383 -19.51 -22.87 2.74
N GLU A 384 -18.65 -23.21 3.69
CA GLU A 384 -17.90 -24.46 3.73
C GLU A 384 -18.20 -25.20 5.03
N HIS A 385 -18.14 -26.53 4.98
CA HIS A 385 -18.32 -27.37 6.17
C HIS A 385 -16.95 -27.90 6.62
N PRO A 386 -16.69 -27.93 7.95
CA PRO A 386 -15.53 -28.64 8.46
C PRO A 386 -15.69 -30.14 8.19
N ASP A 387 -14.57 -30.85 8.06
CA ASP A 387 -14.56 -32.29 7.87
C ASP A 387 -14.84 -33.01 9.20
N SER A 388 -14.44 -32.41 10.32
CA SER A 388 -14.75 -32.86 11.67
C SER A 388 -14.85 -31.69 12.65
N GLY A 389 -15.38 -31.97 13.85
CA GLY A 389 -15.54 -30.99 14.92
C GLY A 389 -16.91 -30.33 14.94
N ASN A 390 -17.09 -29.40 15.88
CA ASN A 390 -18.37 -28.72 16.10
C ASN A 390 -18.18 -27.22 16.29
N ILE A 391 -19.10 -26.43 15.70
CA ILE A 391 -19.12 -24.97 15.80
C ILE A 391 -20.41 -24.53 16.47
N LYS A 392 -20.29 -23.75 17.55
CA LYS A 392 -21.43 -23.14 18.25
C LYS A 392 -21.37 -21.62 18.10
N PHE A 393 -22.49 -21.05 17.69
CA PHE A 393 -22.70 -19.61 17.65
C PHE A 393 -23.65 -19.21 18.79
N GLY A 394 -23.43 -18.05 19.37
CA GLY A 394 -24.40 -17.44 20.26
C GLY A 394 -25.69 -17.05 19.55
N ASP A 395 -26.83 -17.15 20.23
CA ASP A 395 -28.15 -16.86 19.65
C ASP A 395 -28.31 -15.41 19.14
N THR A 396 -27.51 -14.49 19.65
CA THR A 396 -27.55 -13.06 19.30
C THR A 396 -26.55 -12.68 18.22
N VAL A 397 -25.77 -13.63 17.71
CA VAL A 397 -24.72 -13.38 16.72
C VAL A 397 -25.34 -13.05 15.37
N ASN A 398 -24.97 -11.89 14.85
CA ASN A 398 -25.30 -11.45 13.50
C ASN A 398 -23.99 -11.11 12.77
N ILE A 399 -23.61 -11.96 11.80
CA ILE A 399 -22.35 -11.88 11.10
C ILE A 399 -22.50 -10.95 9.88
N SER A 400 -21.59 -10.00 9.77
CA SER A 400 -21.37 -9.22 8.56
C SER A 400 -20.02 -9.61 7.96
N TYR A 401 -20.03 -10.03 6.70
CA TYR A 401 -18.84 -10.50 5.98
C TYR A 401 -18.67 -9.75 4.65
N VAL A 402 -17.45 -9.38 4.34
CA VAL A 402 -17.03 -8.92 3.02
C VAL A 402 -15.98 -9.88 2.48
N ASP A 403 -16.32 -10.48 1.36
CA ASP A 403 -15.42 -11.32 0.58
C ASP A 403 -14.43 -10.43 -0.22
N GLN A 404 -13.21 -10.94 -0.39
CA GLN A 404 -12.20 -10.40 -1.32
C GLN A 404 -12.67 -10.38 -2.78
N SER A 405 -13.68 -11.20 -3.13
CA SER A 405 -14.20 -11.23 -4.50
C SER A 405 -14.85 -9.89 -4.85
N ARG A 406 -14.13 -9.10 -5.64
CA ARG A 406 -14.51 -7.77 -6.16
C ARG A 406 -15.75 -7.84 -7.07
N ASP A 407 -16.32 -9.02 -7.29
CA ASP A 407 -17.37 -9.31 -8.27
C ASP A 407 -18.80 -8.97 -7.82
N GLN A 408 -18.97 -8.51 -6.56
CA GLN A 408 -20.31 -8.19 -6.04
C GLN A 408 -20.79 -6.77 -6.31
N LEU A 409 -19.94 -5.90 -6.84
CA LEU A 409 -20.33 -4.53 -7.18
C LEU A 409 -20.92 -4.47 -8.60
N LYS A 410 -22.00 -3.71 -8.75
CA LYS A 410 -22.67 -3.53 -10.04
C LYS A 410 -21.99 -2.44 -10.84
N ASP A 411 -21.25 -2.81 -11.87
CA ASP A 411 -20.43 -1.90 -12.70
C ASP A 411 -21.21 -0.75 -13.35
N ASN A 412 -22.49 -0.91 -13.58
CA ASN A 412 -23.38 0.08 -14.22
C ASN A 412 -24.03 1.07 -13.25
N LYS A 413 -23.80 0.94 -11.94
CA LYS A 413 -24.29 1.87 -10.93
C LYS A 413 -23.24 2.92 -10.61
N THR A 414 -23.69 4.09 -10.14
CA THR A 414 -22.80 5.07 -9.52
C THR A 414 -22.41 4.64 -8.11
N VAL A 415 -21.29 5.16 -7.59
CA VAL A 415 -20.86 4.93 -6.20
C VAL A 415 -22.00 5.19 -5.22
N TRP A 416 -22.68 6.32 -5.37
CA TRP A 416 -23.82 6.66 -4.52
C TRP A 416 -24.95 5.63 -4.64
N GLN A 417 -25.33 5.23 -5.85
CA GLN A 417 -26.37 4.23 -6.05
C GLN A 417 -25.99 2.86 -5.50
N GLU A 418 -24.72 2.47 -5.61
CA GLU A 418 -24.25 1.18 -5.15
C GLU A 418 -24.23 1.06 -3.62
N ILE A 419 -23.92 2.16 -2.90
CA ILE A 419 -23.90 2.19 -1.43
C ILE A 419 -25.30 2.43 -0.86
N SER A 420 -26.08 3.35 -1.47
CA SER A 420 -27.37 3.81 -0.93
C SER A 420 -28.57 3.04 -1.48
N ASP A 421 -28.38 2.17 -2.48
CA ASP A 421 -29.45 1.54 -3.26
C ASP A 421 -30.39 2.58 -3.93
N GLY A 422 -29.87 3.81 -4.16
CA GLY A 422 -30.61 4.92 -4.76
C GLY A 422 -31.52 5.69 -3.78
N LEU A 423 -31.42 5.41 -2.49
CA LEU A 423 -32.21 6.10 -1.46
C LEU A 423 -31.49 7.36 -0.96
N ASP A 424 -32.19 8.48 -0.82
CA ASP A 424 -31.64 9.73 -0.27
C ASP A 424 -31.34 9.63 1.23
N VAL A 425 -32.13 8.84 1.95
CA VAL A 425 -31.93 8.53 3.37
C VAL A 425 -31.76 7.03 3.51
N ILE A 426 -30.69 6.60 4.17
CA ILE A 426 -30.39 5.19 4.44
C ILE A 426 -30.43 4.91 5.93
N THR A 427 -30.79 3.70 6.26
CA THR A 427 -30.69 3.20 7.63
C THR A 427 -29.31 2.56 7.82
N VAL A 428 -28.57 3.03 8.81
CA VAL A 428 -27.25 2.53 9.21
C VAL A 428 -27.36 2.04 10.65
N GLY A 429 -27.48 0.74 10.83
CA GLY A 429 -27.87 0.18 12.12
C GLY A 429 -29.27 0.62 12.55
N GLN A 430 -29.37 1.35 13.64
CA GLN A 430 -30.65 1.90 14.16
C GLN A 430 -30.90 3.37 13.77
N TYR A 431 -29.97 4.01 13.07
CA TYR A 431 -30.04 5.43 12.75
C TYR A 431 -30.32 5.68 11.28
N GLN A 432 -31.13 6.68 11.01
CA GLN A 432 -31.31 7.20 9.65
C GLN A 432 -30.33 8.33 9.38
N THR A 433 -29.67 8.27 8.23
CA THR A 433 -28.70 9.29 7.81
C THR A 433 -28.87 9.62 6.34
N PRO A 434 -28.62 10.88 5.90
CA PRO A 434 -28.57 11.22 4.49
C PRO A 434 -27.48 10.39 3.79
N SER A 435 -27.86 9.69 2.73
CA SER A 435 -26.97 8.76 2.03
C SER A 435 -25.73 9.43 1.47
N ARG A 436 -25.85 10.64 0.94
CA ARG A 436 -24.71 11.40 0.42
C ARG A 436 -23.70 11.77 1.50
N ALA A 437 -24.16 12.06 2.71
CA ALA A 437 -23.31 12.33 3.87
C ALA A 437 -22.58 11.05 4.32
N TYR A 438 -23.27 9.91 4.30
CA TYR A 438 -22.67 8.61 4.60
C TYR A 438 -21.58 8.25 3.59
N VAL A 439 -21.89 8.33 2.29
CA VAL A 439 -20.93 8.07 1.21
C VAL A 439 -19.71 9.00 1.28
N GLY A 440 -19.93 10.25 1.69
CA GLY A 440 -18.88 11.24 1.91
C GLY A 440 -17.88 10.87 3.01
N LYS A 441 -18.28 10.05 4.00
CA LYS A 441 -17.38 9.56 5.06
C LYS A 441 -16.30 8.60 4.53
N PHE A 442 -16.58 7.93 3.41
CA PHE A 442 -15.64 7.03 2.72
C PHE A 442 -14.82 7.75 1.63
N ASN A 443 -14.68 9.06 1.76
CA ASN A 443 -13.87 9.91 0.88
C ASN A 443 -14.38 10.00 -0.58
N PHE A 444 -15.67 9.77 -0.81
CA PHE A 444 -16.32 10.07 -2.09
C PHE A 444 -17.07 11.40 -1.99
N ARG A 445 -16.57 12.44 -2.66
CA ARG A 445 -17.11 13.80 -2.55
C ARG A 445 -17.66 14.30 -3.87
N GLY A 446 -18.74 15.07 -3.81
CA GLY A 446 -19.31 15.78 -4.96
C GLY A 446 -19.43 14.88 -6.21
N ALA A 447 -18.63 15.16 -7.22
CA ALA A 447 -18.61 14.42 -8.48
C ALA A 447 -18.17 12.96 -8.34
N ASP A 448 -17.34 12.59 -7.34
CA ASP A 448 -16.88 11.23 -7.14
C ASP A 448 -18.03 10.27 -6.81
N GLN A 449 -19.09 10.78 -6.16
CA GLN A 449 -20.28 9.98 -5.87
C GLN A 449 -21.06 9.57 -7.13
N GLN A 450 -20.83 10.27 -8.23
CA GLN A 450 -21.48 10.04 -9.53
C GLN A 450 -20.62 9.17 -10.48
N LYS A 451 -19.38 8.86 -10.10
CA LYS A 451 -18.54 7.93 -10.88
C LYS A 451 -19.21 6.57 -10.97
N LEU A 452 -19.12 5.93 -12.11
CA LEU A 452 -19.58 4.54 -12.27
C LEU A 452 -18.59 3.60 -11.56
N VAL A 453 -19.13 2.53 -10.99
CA VAL A 453 -18.32 1.53 -10.28
C VAL A 453 -17.23 0.93 -11.18
N LYS A 454 -17.53 0.74 -12.48
CA LYS A 454 -16.53 0.23 -13.46
C LYS A 454 -15.30 1.14 -13.63
N ASP A 455 -15.45 2.46 -13.37
CA ASP A 455 -14.41 3.46 -13.57
C ASP A 455 -13.57 3.69 -12.29
N LEU A 456 -13.85 2.93 -11.22
CA LEU A 456 -13.16 3.03 -9.94
C LEU A 456 -11.84 2.28 -9.95
N SER A 457 -10.83 2.87 -9.32
CA SER A 457 -9.59 2.17 -8.96
C SER A 457 -9.86 1.06 -7.94
N GLY A 458 -8.88 0.13 -7.77
CA GLY A 458 -8.98 -0.94 -6.78
C GLY A 458 -9.28 -0.43 -5.37
N GLY A 459 -8.57 0.60 -4.92
CA GLY A 459 -8.80 1.22 -3.60
C GLY A 459 -10.15 1.93 -3.47
N GLU A 460 -10.64 2.56 -4.54
CA GLU A 460 -11.99 3.13 -4.53
C GLU A 460 -13.06 2.04 -4.44
N ARG A 461 -12.91 0.93 -5.16
CA ARG A 461 -13.80 -0.24 -5.05
C ARG A 461 -13.79 -0.81 -3.64
N ASN A 462 -12.63 -0.93 -3.02
CA ASN A 462 -12.50 -1.44 -1.65
C ASN A 462 -13.23 -0.55 -0.63
N ARG A 463 -13.14 0.79 -0.78
CA ARG A 463 -13.92 1.73 0.06
C ARG A 463 -15.43 1.59 -0.14
N VAL A 464 -15.90 1.30 -1.37
CA VAL A 464 -17.33 1.02 -1.63
C VAL A 464 -17.78 -0.26 -0.92
N HIS A 465 -16.99 -1.34 -1.00
CA HIS A 465 -17.27 -2.58 -0.28
C HIS A 465 -17.34 -2.35 1.24
N LEU A 466 -16.36 -1.63 1.79
CA LEU A 466 -16.32 -1.30 3.21
C LEU A 466 -17.56 -0.49 3.63
N ALA A 467 -17.97 0.49 2.83
CA ALA A 467 -19.17 1.28 3.09
C ALA A 467 -20.44 0.43 3.10
N LYS A 468 -20.58 -0.51 2.17
CA LYS A 468 -21.72 -1.45 2.13
C LYS A 468 -21.74 -2.38 3.34
N LEU A 469 -20.59 -2.91 3.74
CA LEU A 469 -20.46 -3.77 4.90
C LEU A 469 -20.88 -3.04 6.18
N LEU A 470 -20.26 -1.90 6.44
CA LEU A 470 -20.49 -1.16 7.68
C LEU A 470 -21.93 -0.64 7.80
N LYS A 471 -22.63 -0.53 6.68
CA LYS A 471 -24.08 -0.23 6.65
C LYS A 471 -24.93 -1.39 7.20
N SER A 472 -24.48 -2.64 7.11
CA SER A 472 -25.31 -3.84 7.39
C SER A 472 -25.70 -4.01 8.85
N GLY A 473 -24.95 -3.44 9.80
CA GLY A 473 -25.32 -3.41 11.23
C GLY A 473 -25.19 -4.73 11.96
N GLY A 474 -24.27 -5.62 11.56
CA GLY A 474 -23.91 -6.82 12.30
C GLY A 474 -23.24 -6.53 13.63
N ASN A 475 -23.06 -7.54 14.47
CA ASN A 475 -22.31 -7.47 15.73
C ASN A 475 -21.05 -8.34 15.75
N VAL A 476 -20.83 -9.10 14.68
CA VAL A 476 -19.58 -9.80 14.39
C VAL A 476 -19.15 -9.42 12.96
N LEU A 477 -18.03 -8.76 12.82
CA LEU A 477 -17.46 -8.34 11.52
C LEU A 477 -16.35 -9.29 11.10
N LEU A 478 -16.46 -9.84 9.91
CA LEU A 478 -15.39 -10.59 9.26
C LEU A 478 -14.83 -9.75 8.12
N LEU A 479 -13.57 -9.37 8.23
CA LEU A 479 -12.87 -8.50 7.28
C LEU A 479 -11.73 -9.28 6.64
N ASP A 480 -11.80 -9.50 5.33
CA ASP A 480 -10.74 -10.18 4.56
C ASP A 480 -9.93 -9.15 3.80
N GLU A 481 -8.68 -8.91 4.25
CA GLU A 481 -7.74 -7.93 3.72
C GLU A 481 -8.32 -6.51 3.54
N PRO A 482 -8.97 -5.93 4.56
CA PRO A 482 -9.61 -4.62 4.45
C PRO A 482 -8.62 -3.47 4.27
N THR A 483 -7.36 -3.70 4.59
CA THR A 483 -6.27 -2.70 4.54
C THR A 483 -5.72 -2.50 3.14
N ASN A 484 -5.93 -3.46 2.23
CA ASN A 484 -5.41 -3.38 0.87
C ASN A 484 -5.94 -2.16 0.13
N ASP A 485 -5.03 -1.42 -0.50
CA ASP A 485 -5.33 -0.22 -1.30
C ASP A 485 -6.02 0.94 -0.53
N LEU A 486 -6.09 0.90 0.80
CA LEU A 486 -6.55 2.04 1.61
C LEU A 486 -5.41 3.04 1.82
N ASP A 487 -5.72 4.33 1.71
CA ASP A 487 -4.76 5.36 2.11
C ASP A 487 -4.63 5.47 3.65
N VAL A 488 -3.52 6.04 4.09
CA VAL A 488 -3.18 6.17 5.52
C VAL A 488 -4.30 6.82 6.34
N GLU A 489 -5.02 7.80 5.77
CA GLU A 489 -6.11 8.50 6.49
C GLU A 489 -7.34 7.63 6.64
N THR A 490 -7.75 6.95 5.57
CA THR A 490 -8.88 6.00 5.61
C THR A 490 -8.57 4.84 6.54
N LEU A 491 -7.32 4.36 6.53
CA LEU A 491 -6.88 3.27 7.39
C LEU A 491 -6.91 3.66 8.87
N ARG A 492 -6.43 4.86 9.23
CA ARG A 492 -6.55 5.39 10.61
C ARG A 492 -8.00 5.53 11.05
N ALA A 493 -8.86 6.07 10.19
CA ALA A 493 -10.29 6.19 10.50
C ALA A 493 -10.93 4.81 10.72
N LEU A 494 -10.51 3.79 9.97
CA LEU A 494 -10.95 2.41 10.17
C LEU A 494 -10.43 1.84 11.52
N GLU A 495 -9.16 2.03 11.84
CA GLU A 495 -8.57 1.63 13.11
C GLU A 495 -9.36 2.21 14.30
N GLU A 496 -9.57 3.52 14.31
CA GLU A 496 -10.31 4.22 15.36
C GLU A 496 -11.77 3.72 15.45
N ALA A 497 -12.44 3.55 14.31
CA ALA A 497 -13.80 3.04 14.28
C ALA A 497 -13.94 1.61 14.81
N LEU A 498 -12.94 0.74 14.54
CA LEU A 498 -12.95 -0.65 15.05
C LEU A 498 -12.64 -0.71 16.53
N LEU A 499 -11.73 0.14 17.05
CA LEU A 499 -11.42 0.21 18.48
C LEU A 499 -12.60 0.71 19.32
N ASP A 500 -13.38 1.66 18.79
CA ASP A 500 -14.55 2.22 19.47
C ASP A 500 -15.80 1.34 19.35
N TRP A 501 -15.74 0.31 18.49
CA TRP A 501 -16.90 -0.55 18.25
C TRP A 501 -17.02 -1.69 19.26
N ALA A 502 -18.22 -1.85 19.82
CA ALA A 502 -18.50 -2.82 20.89
C ALA A 502 -18.74 -4.27 20.44
N GLY A 503 -18.61 -4.57 19.15
CA GLY A 503 -18.79 -5.91 18.58
C GLY A 503 -17.52 -6.76 18.62
N VAL A 504 -17.54 -7.90 17.94
CA VAL A 504 -16.38 -8.75 17.70
C VAL A 504 -15.90 -8.58 16.27
N VAL A 505 -14.61 -8.36 16.10
CA VAL A 505 -13.98 -8.24 14.78
C VAL A 505 -13.04 -9.41 14.58
N MET A 506 -13.13 -10.06 13.44
CA MET A 506 -12.11 -11.00 12.98
C MET A 506 -11.57 -10.47 11.66
N VAL A 507 -10.27 -10.21 11.59
CA VAL A 507 -9.65 -9.57 10.45
C VAL A 507 -8.47 -10.38 9.94
N ILE A 508 -8.51 -10.76 8.67
CA ILE A 508 -7.35 -11.26 7.94
C ILE A 508 -6.63 -10.04 7.41
N SER A 509 -5.37 -9.86 7.77
CA SER A 509 -4.55 -8.79 7.22
C SER A 509 -3.07 -9.15 7.24
N HIS A 510 -2.35 -8.66 6.24
CA HIS A 510 -0.89 -8.67 6.19
C HIS A 510 -0.27 -7.36 6.72
N ASP A 511 -1.09 -6.35 7.01
CA ASP A 511 -0.63 -5.10 7.64
C ASP A 511 -0.40 -5.32 9.15
N ARG A 512 0.87 -5.57 9.48
CA ARG A 512 1.32 -5.82 10.85
C ARG A 512 1.06 -4.63 11.78
N TRP A 513 1.23 -3.40 11.26
CA TRP A 513 0.99 -2.18 12.03
C TRP A 513 -0.49 -2.04 12.41
N PHE A 514 -1.37 -2.34 11.46
CA PHE A 514 -2.80 -2.35 11.70
C PHE A 514 -3.16 -3.37 12.79
N LEU A 515 -2.66 -4.62 12.67
CA LEU A 515 -2.91 -5.66 13.64
C LEU A 515 -2.31 -5.34 15.02
N ASP A 516 -1.13 -4.74 15.06
CA ASP A 516 -0.48 -4.36 16.32
C ASP A 516 -1.29 -3.31 17.09
N ARG A 517 -1.94 -2.39 16.38
CA ARG A 517 -2.76 -1.34 16.98
C ARG A 517 -4.13 -1.79 17.44
N ILE A 518 -4.77 -2.72 16.73
CA ILE A 518 -6.17 -3.05 16.99
C ILE A 518 -6.38 -4.44 17.59
N ALA A 519 -5.52 -5.42 17.28
CA ALA A 519 -5.75 -6.80 17.70
C ALA A 519 -5.57 -6.99 19.20
N THR A 520 -6.52 -7.68 19.79
CA THR A 520 -6.47 -8.18 21.18
C THR A 520 -6.07 -9.65 21.25
N HIS A 521 -6.26 -10.35 20.14
CA HIS A 521 -5.92 -11.76 19.97
C HIS A 521 -5.38 -12.00 18.57
N ILE A 522 -4.49 -12.98 18.43
CA ILE A 522 -3.95 -13.43 17.15
C ILE A 522 -4.32 -14.90 16.94
N LEU A 523 -4.83 -15.20 15.73
CA LEU A 523 -5.01 -16.55 15.22
C LEU A 523 -3.98 -16.76 14.10
N ALA A 524 -2.90 -17.46 14.41
CA ALA A 524 -1.80 -17.67 13.51
C ALA A 524 -1.88 -19.02 12.81
N PHE A 525 -1.95 -18.99 11.48
CA PHE A 525 -1.78 -20.16 10.63
C PHE A 525 -0.27 -20.31 10.35
N GLU A 526 0.39 -21.20 11.11
CA GLU A 526 1.86 -21.31 11.11
C GLU A 526 2.41 -22.18 9.96
N GLY A 527 1.53 -22.77 9.17
CA GLY A 527 1.83 -23.82 8.19
C GLY A 527 1.64 -25.21 8.77
N ASP A 528 1.82 -26.25 7.95
CA ASP A 528 1.67 -27.67 8.34
C ASP A 528 0.37 -27.96 9.11
N SER A 529 -0.75 -27.35 8.72
CA SER A 529 -2.08 -27.45 9.34
C SER A 529 -2.21 -26.93 10.78
N LYS A 530 -1.12 -26.44 11.38
CA LYS A 530 -1.11 -25.93 12.75
C LYS A 530 -1.65 -24.51 12.81
N VAL A 531 -2.66 -24.31 13.67
CA VAL A 531 -3.26 -23.01 13.95
C VAL A 531 -3.13 -22.69 15.43
N THR A 532 -2.46 -21.59 15.75
CA THR A 532 -2.17 -21.16 17.13
C THR A 532 -3.06 -19.99 17.52
N TRP A 533 -3.73 -20.11 18.68
CA TRP A 533 -4.48 -19.02 19.31
C TRP A 533 -3.62 -18.33 20.36
N PHE A 534 -3.44 -17.03 20.23
CA PHE A 534 -2.60 -16.21 21.11
C PHE A 534 -3.38 -15.01 21.63
N GLU A 535 -3.29 -14.71 22.93
CA GLU A 535 -3.86 -13.52 23.57
C GLU A 535 -2.82 -12.42 23.62
N GLY A 536 -3.01 -11.37 22.86
CA GLY A 536 -2.09 -10.24 22.69
C GLY A 536 -2.16 -9.65 21.29
N ASN A 537 -1.34 -8.63 21.04
CA ASN A 537 -1.22 -8.00 19.73
C ASN A 537 -0.19 -8.73 18.83
N TYR A 538 0.07 -8.18 17.65
CA TYR A 538 1.01 -8.80 16.72
C TYR A 538 2.44 -8.82 17.24
N ALA A 539 2.92 -7.73 17.85
CA ALA A 539 4.28 -7.62 18.39
C ALA A 539 4.50 -8.61 19.57
N ASP A 540 3.50 -8.79 20.43
CA ASP A 540 3.56 -9.76 21.53
C ASP A 540 3.65 -11.20 21.00
N TYR A 541 2.87 -11.53 19.96
CA TYR A 541 2.91 -12.83 19.29
C TYR A 541 4.28 -13.10 18.65
N GLU A 542 4.85 -12.10 17.95
CA GLU A 542 6.14 -12.26 17.30
C GLU A 542 7.28 -12.46 18.30
N GLN A 543 7.23 -11.78 19.45
CA GLN A 543 8.17 -11.99 20.55
C GLN A 543 8.04 -13.38 21.20
N ASP A 544 6.83 -13.90 21.31
CA ASP A 544 6.60 -15.24 21.86
C ASP A 544 7.09 -16.33 20.90
N ARG A 545 6.87 -16.16 19.62
CA ARG A 545 7.37 -17.07 18.56
C ARG A 545 8.89 -17.15 18.49
N LEU A 546 9.60 -16.09 18.87
CA LEU A 546 11.08 -16.05 18.86
C LEU A 546 11.72 -16.64 20.12
N LYS A 547 10.95 -16.97 21.16
CA LYS A 547 11.42 -17.66 22.36
C LYS A 547 11.42 -19.18 22.17
#